data_8a00783dc7fe84e93e013b38db347da3
#
_entry.id   8a00783dc7fe84e93e013b38db347da3
#
_cell.length_a   1.000
_cell.length_b   1.000
_cell.length_c   1.000
_cell.angle_alpha   90.00
_cell.angle_beta   90.00
_cell.angle_gamma   90.00
#
_symmetry.space_group_name_H-M   'P 1'
#
loop_
_entity.id
_entity.type
_entity.pdbx_description
1 polymer ?
#
loop_
_entity_poly.entity_id
_entity_poly.type
_entity_poly.pdbx_seq_one_letter_code
_entity_poly.pdbx_strand_id
1 'polypeptide(L)'
;MSVEPNQIRNILTLRYDPSQNSLLPALQWNDFSINTHDPSLEHIEKYIENYISKKVENSDVKRISLALSGGVDSSLILAFIRNTLPELKIDTISVKFADSIDETKTAEKIAEHLEVDHHVIFLENYLRDLPKAISITKLPFWDLHWYYVAKKAQTFSKYLAAGDGGDEVFGGYTFRYAKFLSLTNPKSTALEKAKAYLKCHERDSVTDQEEVFGEHITFSWNLIYEQILPYFDNSLSVLDQVLLADYNGKLMYNFSPINNKINNYFELTSITPLLSNDIISYATNLQSKYKYDEINNIGKIPLHQLLKKYNLDSLILNTKQGFSVNTLNLWKSYAQKLCKDYLSDSRVVKDGWINGDWIKKYIDRNDLDVRYVNKFLGLLAFEVWYRLFVSKEMKSETNLN
;
A
#
# COMPACT_ATOMS: atom_id res chain seq x y z
N MET A 1 22.06 1.36 13.59
CA MET A 1 21.08 2.44 13.33
C MET A 1 20.63 2.98 14.67
N SER A 2 20.34 4.26 14.79
CA SER A 2 19.64 4.84 15.93
C SER A 2 18.13 4.64 15.78
N VAL A 3 17.42 4.56 16.89
CA VAL A 3 15.95 4.59 16.90
C VAL A 3 15.53 6.04 16.99
N GLU A 4 14.66 6.45 16.05
CA GLU A 4 14.09 7.79 16.05
C GLU A 4 12.67 7.75 16.64
N PRO A 5 12.44 8.33 17.85
CA PRO A 5 11.17 8.19 18.56
C PRO A 5 9.95 8.61 17.73
N ASN A 6 10.07 9.73 17.01
CA ASN A 6 8.98 10.26 16.17
C ASN A 6 8.67 9.33 15.00
N GLN A 7 9.69 8.74 14.38
CA GLN A 7 9.53 7.78 13.30
C GLN A 7 8.75 6.55 13.77
N ILE A 8 9.15 5.95 14.90
CA ILE A 8 8.46 4.77 15.44
C ILE A 8 7.03 5.08 15.85
N ARG A 9 6.80 6.23 16.51
CA ARG A 9 5.45 6.71 16.82
C ARG A 9 4.58 6.79 15.56
N ASN A 10 5.08 7.43 14.51
CA ASN A 10 4.35 7.63 13.26
C ASN A 10 4.09 6.29 12.55
N ILE A 11 5.09 5.43 12.41
CA ILE A 11 4.94 4.12 11.79
C ILE A 11 3.92 3.25 12.54
N LEU A 12 3.98 3.20 13.86
CA LEU A 12 3.07 2.42 14.68
C LEU A 12 1.66 3.04 14.83
N THR A 13 1.42 4.25 14.30
CA THR A 13 0.12 4.93 14.38
C THR A 13 -0.49 5.16 12.99
N LEU A 14 0.29 5.65 12.03
CA LEU A 14 -0.15 6.00 10.68
C LEU A 14 0.22 4.93 9.64
N ARG A 15 1.15 4.02 9.98
CA ARG A 15 1.84 3.08 9.09
C ARG A 15 2.69 3.76 8.02
N TYR A 16 3.12 4.98 8.28
CA TYR A 16 4.14 5.69 7.51
C TYR A 16 4.78 6.76 8.38
N ASP A 17 5.90 7.32 7.91
CA ASP A 17 6.56 8.44 8.56
C ASP A 17 6.87 9.53 7.52
N PRO A 18 6.23 10.72 7.60
CA PRO A 18 6.40 11.79 6.63
C PRO A 18 7.75 12.49 6.69
N SER A 19 8.60 12.18 7.68
CA SER A 19 9.98 12.70 7.74
C SER A 19 10.95 11.98 6.79
N GLN A 20 10.52 10.88 6.16
CA GLN A 20 11.33 10.12 5.22
C GLN A 20 11.41 10.81 3.85
N ASN A 21 12.50 10.55 3.13
CA ASN A 21 12.61 10.96 1.74
C ASN A 21 11.63 10.16 0.87
N SER A 22 10.88 10.87 0.05
CA SER A 22 9.98 10.28 -0.95
C SER A 22 10.64 10.28 -2.32
N LEU A 23 10.26 9.30 -3.15
CA LEU A 23 10.61 9.21 -4.57
C LEU A 23 9.57 9.90 -5.45
N LEU A 24 8.37 10.09 -4.93
CA LEU A 24 7.29 10.78 -5.60
C LEU A 24 7.32 12.27 -5.24
N PRO A 25 6.91 13.17 -6.14
CA PRO A 25 6.76 14.58 -5.81
C PRO A 25 5.66 14.74 -4.75
N ALA A 26 5.92 15.53 -3.71
CA ALA A 26 4.88 15.89 -2.76
C ALA A 26 3.85 16.80 -3.44
N LEU A 27 2.58 16.45 -3.33
CA LEU A 27 1.49 17.27 -3.84
C LEU A 27 1.10 18.32 -2.82
N GLN A 28 0.79 19.52 -3.33
CA GLN A 28 0.21 20.60 -2.58
C GLN A 28 -1.25 20.80 -2.99
N TRP A 29 -2.05 21.44 -2.16
CA TRP A 29 -3.45 21.69 -2.49
C TRP A 29 -3.65 22.52 -3.78
N ASN A 30 -2.70 23.38 -4.14
CA ASN A 30 -2.72 24.18 -5.38
C ASN A 30 -2.36 23.37 -6.65
N ASP A 31 -1.85 22.13 -6.49
CA ASP A 31 -1.69 21.22 -7.63
C ASP A 31 -3.04 20.64 -8.09
N PHE A 32 -4.08 20.72 -7.23
CA PHE A 32 -5.45 20.38 -7.55
C PHE A 32 -6.15 21.61 -8.15
N SER A 33 -5.83 21.93 -9.39
CA SER A 33 -6.49 23.06 -10.02
C SER A 33 -7.93 22.71 -10.42
N ILE A 34 -8.81 23.71 -10.33
CA ILE A 34 -10.21 23.57 -10.77
C ILE A 34 -10.20 23.59 -12.30
N ASN A 35 -9.82 22.49 -12.93
CA ASN A 35 -9.94 22.37 -14.36
C ASN A 35 -11.37 21.97 -14.75
N THR A 36 -11.94 22.76 -15.60
CA THR A 36 -13.26 22.55 -16.21
C THR A 36 -13.24 21.53 -17.35
N HIS A 37 -12.12 20.83 -17.55
CA HIS A 37 -12.01 19.86 -18.64
C HIS A 37 -12.78 18.59 -18.32
N ASP A 38 -13.57 18.13 -19.25
CA ASP A 38 -14.15 16.80 -19.21
C ASP A 38 -13.05 15.74 -19.26
N PRO A 39 -13.22 14.61 -18.57
CA PRO A 39 -12.22 13.55 -18.56
C PRO A 39 -12.05 13.01 -19.99
N SER A 40 -10.85 13.16 -20.54
CA SER A 40 -10.49 12.53 -21.81
C SER A 40 -9.76 11.22 -21.53
N LEU A 41 -10.41 10.11 -21.87
CA LEU A 41 -9.80 8.78 -21.80
C LEU A 41 -8.59 8.67 -22.71
N GLU A 42 -8.60 9.35 -23.87
CA GLU A 42 -7.48 9.38 -24.81
C GLU A 42 -6.22 9.98 -24.22
N HIS A 43 -6.33 10.98 -23.35
CA HIS A 43 -5.16 11.53 -22.65
C HIS A 43 -4.55 10.50 -21.68
N ILE A 44 -5.39 9.80 -20.90
CA ILE A 44 -4.91 8.77 -19.98
C ILE A 44 -4.23 7.65 -20.76
N GLU A 45 -4.84 7.17 -21.86
CA GLU A 45 -4.26 6.16 -22.73
C GLU A 45 -2.89 6.59 -23.24
N LYS A 46 -2.82 7.77 -23.86
CA LYS A 46 -1.60 8.32 -24.43
C LYS A 46 -0.48 8.47 -23.38
N TYR A 47 -0.80 8.92 -22.17
CA TYR A 47 0.20 9.05 -21.11
C TYR A 47 0.74 7.70 -20.66
N ILE A 48 -0.14 6.69 -20.49
CA ILE A 48 0.26 5.34 -20.12
C ILE A 48 1.10 4.71 -21.23
N GLU A 49 0.66 4.75 -22.49
CA GLU A 49 1.37 4.19 -23.64
C GLU A 49 2.75 4.85 -23.84
N ASN A 50 2.82 6.18 -23.78
CA ASN A 50 4.08 6.91 -23.86
C ASN A 50 5.04 6.52 -22.73
N TYR A 51 4.54 6.36 -21.49
CA TYR A 51 5.37 5.96 -20.37
C TYR A 51 5.93 4.54 -20.58
N ILE A 52 5.09 3.60 -21.00
CA ILE A 52 5.49 2.20 -21.26
C ILE A 52 6.54 2.19 -22.39
N SER A 53 6.26 2.84 -23.52
CA SER A 53 7.18 2.92 -24.66
C SER A 53 8.54 3.48 -24.27
N LYS A 54 8.58 4.64 -23.59
CA LYS A 54 9.84 5.27 -23.13
C LYS A 54 10.65 4.37 -22.18
N LYS A 55 9.98 3.55 -21.35
CA LYS A 55 10.68 2.64 -20.41
C LYS A 55 11.38 1.48 -21.11
N VAL A 56 10.91 1.08 -22.28
CA VAL A 56 11.44 -0.07 -23.02
C VAL A 56 12.18 0.31 -24.33
N GLU A 57 11.98 1.53 -24.84
CA GLU A 57 12.44 1.99 -26.16
C GLU A 57 13.96 1.89 -26.37
N ASN A 58 14.75 2.07 -25.31
CA ASN A 58 16.22 2.03 -25.36
C ASN A 58 16.82 0.74 -24.81
N SER A 59 16.01 -0.30 -24.67
CA SER A 59 16.42 -1.55 -24.06
C SER A 59 16.03 -2.74 -24.94
N ASP A 60 16.89 -3.74 -25.03
CA ASP A 60 16.58 -5.02 -25.71
C ASP A 60 15.64 -5.89 -24.79
N VAL A 61 14.50 -5.28 -24.43
CA VAL A 61 13.51 -5.91 -23.55
C VAL A 61 12.71 -6.91 -24.35
N LYS A 62 12.91 -8.19 -24.07
CA LYS A 62 12.12 -9.29 -24.65
C LYS A 62 11.04 -9.82 -23.72
N ARG A 63 11.12 -9.45 -22.43
CA ARG A 63 10.27 -10.04 -21.39
C ARG A 63 10.03 -9.06 -20.24
N ILE A 64 8.80 -8.97 -19.76
CA ILE A 64 8.39 -8.18 -18.60
C ILE A 64 7.64 -9.07 -17.62
N SER A 65 7.90 -8.89 -16.31
CA SER A 65 7.03 -9.40 -15.25
C SER A 65 6.00 -8.37 -14.85
N LEU A 66 4.79 -8.80 -14.44
CA LEU A 66 3.73 -7.91 -13.96
C LEU A 66 3.05 -8.50 -12.72
N ALA A 67 2.92 -7.70 -11.67
CA ALA A 67 2.13 -8.05 -10.49
C ALA A 67 0.63 -7.94 -10.82
N LEU A 68 -0.08 -9.07 -10.89
CA LEU A 68 -1.49 -9.13 -11.28
C LEU A 68 -2.35 -9.54 -10.08
N SER A 69 -3.16 -8.63 -9.57
CA SER A 69 -4.10 -8.91 -8.47
C SER A 69 -5.51 -9.29 -8.93
N GLY A 70 -5.79 -9.20 -10.24
CA GLY A 70 -7.16 -9.29 -10.76
C GLY A 70 -8.02 -8.06 -10.50
N GLY A 71 -7.44 -7.00 -9.92
CA GLY A 71 -8.10 -5.70 -9.73
C GLY A 71 -7.95 -4.79 -10.96
N VAL A 72 -8.69 -3.66 -10.95
CA VAL A 72 -8.76 -2.67 -12.04
C VAL A 72 -7.38 -2.25 -12.54
N ASP A 73 -6.51 -1.79 -11.63
CA ASP A 73 -5.26 -1.13 -11.98
C ASP A 73 -4.29 -2.09 -12.65
N SER A 74 -4.02 -3.24 -12.01
CA SER A 74 -3.08 -4.24 -12.53
C SER A 74 -3.54 -4.82 -13.85
N SER A 75 -4.86 -5.06 -14.00
CA SER A 75 -5.44 -5.61 -15.23
C SER A 75 -5.38 -4.60 -16.38
N LEU A 76 -5.62 -3.32 -16.08
CA LEU A 76 -5.50 -2.25 -17.06
C LEU A 76 -4.05 -2.08 -17.54
N ILE A 77 -3.08 -2.07 -16.64
CA ILE A 77 -1.67 -1.98 -17.01
C ILE A 77 -1.22 -3.18 -17.84
N LEU A 78 -1.71 -4.39 -17.51
CA LEU A 78 -1.46 -5.58 -18.33
C LEU A 78 -1.99 -5.40 -19.76
N ALA A 79 -3.24 -4.92 -19.91
CA ALA A 79 -3.85 -4.69 -21.23
C ALA A 79 -3.06 -3.64 -22.03
N PHE A 80 -2.63 -2.54 -21.39
CA PHE A 80 -1.81 -1.51 -22.04
C PHE A 80 -0.45 -2.07 -22.50
N ILE A 81 0.24 -2.85 -21.67
CA ILE A 81 1.53 -3.44 -22.06
C ILE A 81 1.33 -4.40 -23.24
N ARG A 82 0.30 -5.25 -23.21
CA ARG A 82 -0.01 -6.18 -24.30
C ARG A 82 -0.33 -5.44 -25.59
N ASN A 83 -1.14 -4.36 -25.52
CA ASN A 83 -1.53 -3.57 -26.69
C ASN A 83 -0.36 -2.77 -27.28
N THR A 84 0.44 -2.12 -26.41
CA THR A 84 1.57 -1.27 -26.83
C THR A 84 2.75 -2.09 -27.35
N LEU A 85 2.97 -3.29 -26.80
CA LEU A 85 4.12 -4.15 -27.06
C LEU A 85 3.66 -5.61 -27.33
N PRO A 86 2.98 -5.88 -28.46
CA PRO A 86 2.33 -7.17 -28.70
C PRO A 86 3.30 -8.35 -28.78
N GLU A 87 4.55 -8.12 -29.21
CA GLU A 87 5.57 -9.17 -29.34
C GLU A 87 6.28 -9.49 -28.01
N LEU A 88 5.99 -8.70 -26.96
CA LEU A 88 6.69 -8.85 -25.70
C LEU A 88 6.15 -10.07 -24.92
N LYS A 89 7.06 -10.88 -24.40
CA LYS A 89 6.67 -11.93 -23.46
C LYS A 89 6.34 -11.31 -22.10
N ILE A 90 5.16 -11.63 -21.57
CA ILE A 90 4.68 -11.12 -20.28
C ILE A 90 4.45 -12.29 -19.33
N ASP A 91 5.06 -12.22 -18.14
CA ASP A 91 4.83 -13.15 -17.04
C ASP A 91 4.08 -12.44 -15.93
N THR A 92 2.83 -12.79 -15.72
CA THR A 92 2.04 -12.25 -14.63
C THR A 92 2.23 -13.05 -13.35
N ILE A 93 2.24 -12.38 -12.21
CA ILE A 93 2.51 -12.95 -10.89
C ILE A 93 1.39 -12.56 -9.93
N SER A 94 0.75 -13.55 -9.34
CA SER A 94 -0.22 -13.37 -8.24
C SER A 94 0.27 -14.04 -6.96
N VAL A 95 -0.24 -13.57 -5.83
CA VAL A 95 0.04 -14.15 -4.51
C VAL A 95 -1.24 -14.70 -3.91
N LYS A 96 -1.19 -15.97 -3.49
CA LYS A 96 -2.22 -16.63 -2.71
C LYS A 96 -1.73 -16.83 -1.29
N PHE A 97 -2.39 -16.20 -0.34
CA PHE A 97 -2.13 -16.39 1.08
C PHE A 97 -2.98 -17.54 1.60
N ALA A 98 -2.39 -18.44 2.41
CA ALA A 98 -3.08 -19.63 2.91
C ALA A 98 -4.41 -19.34 3.61
N ASP A 99 -4.45 -18.25 4.39
CA ASP A 99 -5.57 -17.89 5.25
C ASP A 99 -6.50 -16.82 4.65
N SER A 100 -6.40 -16.53 3.34
CA SER A 100 -7.16 -15.45 2.70
C SER A 100 -8.03 -15.94 1.55
N ILE A 101 -8.95 -15.09 1.11
CA ILE A 101 -9.77 -15.37 -0.10
C ILE A 101 -8.85 -15.48 -1.30
N ASP A 102 -9.13 -16.45 -2.16
CA ASP A 102 -8.35 -16.71 -3.36
C ASP A 102 -8.78 -15.78 -4.51
N GLU A 103 -8.02 -14.70 -4.71
CA GLU A 103 -8.20 -13.76 -5.83
C GLU A 103 -7.43 -14.18 -7.09
N THR A 104 -6.57 -15.20 -7.00
CA THR A 104 -5.73 -15.61 -8.13
C THR A 104 -6.52 -16.16 -9.31
N LYS A 105 -7.72 -16.70 -9.07
CA LYS A 105 -8.62 -17.19 -10.13
C LYS A 105 -9.10 -16.08 -11.08
N THR A 106 -9.32 -14.87 -10.55
CA THR A 106 -9.66 -13.72 -11.40
C THR A 106 -8.46 -13.29 -12.21
N ALA A 107 -7.29 -13.21 -11.58
CA ALA A 107 -6.04 -12.89 -12.27
C ALA A 107 -5.71 -13.91 -13.38
N GLU A 108 -5.94 -15.21 -13.14
CA GLU A 108 -5.76 -16.30 -14.12
C GLU A 108 -6.64 -16.09 -15.36
N LYS A 109 -7.94 -15.82 -15.18
CA LYS A 109 -8.87 -15.54 -16.28
C LYS A 109 -8.47 -14.32 -17.11
N ILE A 110 -7.97 -13.27 -16.46
CA ILE A 110 -7.48 -12.06 -17.14
C ILE A 110 -6.20 -12.38 -17.94
N ALA A 111 -5.29 -13.15 -17.35
CA ALA A 111 -4.08 -13.59 -18.03
C ALA A 111 -4.39 -14.47 -19.26
N GLU A 112 -5.34 -15.41 -19.13
CA GLU A 112 -5.85 -16.22 -20.24
C GLU A 112 -6.45 -15.36 -21.34
N HIS A 113 -7.31 -14.39 -20.99
CA HIS A 113 -7.94 -13.47 -21.94
C HIS A 113 -6.94 -12.64 -22.74
N LEU A 114 -5.82 -12.24 -22.11
CA LEU A 114 -4.76 -11.46 -22.73
C LEU A 114 -3.60 -12.31 -23.27
N GLU A 115 -3.75 -13.63 -23.27
CA GLU A 115 -2.78 -14.59 -23.78
C GLU A 115 -1.37 -14.41 -23.21
N VAL A 116 -1.26 -14.36 -21.85
CA VAL A 116 0.00 -14.21 -21.13
C VAL A 116 0.23 -15.34 -20.13
N ASP A 117 1.50 -15.61 -19.82
CA ASP A 117 1.85 -16.62 -18.80
C ASP A 117 1.45 -16.12 -17.41
N HIS A 118 0.84 -16.99 -16.59
CA HIS A 118 0.41 -16.67 -15.22
C HIS A 118 1.07 -17.57 -14.19
N HIS A 119 1.58 -16.98 -13.12
CA HIS A 119 2.29 -17.66 -12.04
C HIS A 119 1.70 -17.28 -10.69
N VAL A 120 1.32 -18.29 -9.91
CA VAL A 120 0.80 -18.11 -8.56
C VAL A 120 1.89 -18.46 -7.53
N ILE A 121 2.15 -17.54 -6.59
CA ILE A 121 2.98 -17.78 -5.41
C ILE A 121 2.05 -18.17 -4.28
N PHE A 122 2.18 -19.37 -3.74
CA PHE A 122 1.47 -19.78 -2.54
C PHE A 122 2.32 -19.48 -1.30
N LEU A 123 1.78 -18.70 -0.36
CA LEU A 123 2.43 -18.35 0.89
C LEU A 123 1.69 -19.00 2.06
N GLU A 124 2.25 -20.07 2.58
CA GLU A 124 1.76 -20.76 3.77
C GLU A 124 2.10 -19.97 5.04
N ASN A 125 3.34 -19.52 5.17
CA ASN A 125 3.79 -18.63 6.24
C ASN A 125 4.25 -17.30 5.66
N TYR A 126 3.36 -16.33 5.69
CA TYR A 126 3.60 -14.99 5.15
C TYR A 126 4.74 -14.23 5.85
N LEU A 127 4.90 -14.43 7.16
CA LEU A 127 5.89 -13.71 7.98
C LEU A 127 7.27 -14.38 8.00
N ARG A 128 7.42 -15.54 7.38
CA ARG A 128 8.65 -16.34 7.43
C ARG A 128 9.91 -15.55 7.06
N ASP A 129 9.88 -14.85 5.95
CA ASP A 129 11.02 -14.11 5.40
C ASP A 129 11.03 -12.63 5.87
N LEU A 130 10.25 -12.28 6.91
CA LEU A 130 10.13 -10.91 7.41
C LEU A 130 11.49 -10.29 7.80
N PRO A 131 12.43 -11.00 8.48
CA PRO A 131 13.76 -10.46 8.77
C PRO A 131 14.53 -10.08 7.51
N LYS A 132 14.45 -10.91 6.44
CA LYS A 132 15.08 -10.60 5.16
C LYS A 132 14.45 -9.37 4.50
N ALA A 133 13.13 -9.29 4.43
CA ALA A 133 12.43 -8.18 3.83
C ALA A 133 12.69 -6.86 4.60
N ILE A 134 12.68 -6.89 5.94
CA ILE A 134 13.06 -5.73 6.78
C ILE A 134 14.53 -5.36 6.58
N SER A 135 15.44 -6.31 6.41
CA SER A 135 16.86 -6.01 6.17
C SER A 135 17.09 -5.23 4.86
N ILE A 136 16.25 -5.45 3.86
CA ILE A 136 16.27 -4.77 2.56
C ILE A 136 15.67 -3.37 2.68
N THR A 137 14.46 -3.29 3.23
CA THR A 137 13.72 -2.02 3.33
C THR A 137 14.30 -1.09 4.38
N LYS A 138 14.92 -1.64 5.42
CA LYS A 138 15.40 -0.94 6.64
C LYS A 138 14.29 -0.21 7.39
N LEU A 139 13.06 -0.65 7.24
CA LEU A 139 11.84 -0.09 7.83
C LEU A 139 11.06 -1.16 8.59
N PRO A 140 10.50 -0.85 9.77
CA PRO A 140 9.79 -1.81 10.60
C PRO A 140 8.33 -2.01 10.15
N PHE A 141 8.13 -2.45 8.90
CA PHE A 141 6.82 -2.81 8.38
C PHE A 141 6.68 -4.33 8.29
N TRP A 142 5.50 -4.85 8.59
CA TRP A 142 5.21 -6.28 8.51
C TRP A 142 4.57 -6.70 7.18
N ASP A 143 3.93 -5.79 6.47
CA ASP A 143 3.19 -6.04 5.24
C ASP A 143 4.08 -5.96 3.98
N LEU A 144 5.11 -6.78 3.96
CA LEU A 144 6.16 -6.79 2.94
C LEU A 144 5.93 -7.87 1.86
N HIS A 145 4.67 -8.06 1.42
CA HIS A 145 4.32 -9.06 0.38
C HIS A 145 5.02 -8.81 -0.96
N TRP A 146 5.36 -7.54 -1.25
CA TRP A 146 6.10 -7.18 -2.46
C TRP A 146 7.46 -7.89 -2.57
N TYR A 147 8.06 -8.24 -1.45
CA TYR A 147 9.29 -9.04 -1.42
C TYR A 147 9.14 -10.36 -2.20
N TYR A 148 8.03 -11.07 -2.02
CA TYR A 148 7.80 -12.35 -2.68
C TYR A 148 7.51 -12.17 -4.18
N VAL A 149 6.77 -11.12 -4.55
CA VAL A 149 6.50 -10.77 -5.95
C VAL A 149 7.80 -10.44 -6.68
N ALA A 150 8.62 -9.55 -6.13
CA ALA A 150 9.90 -9.16 -6.73
C ALA A 150 10.89 -10.34 -6.78
N LYS A 151 10.97 -11.14 -5.72
CA LYS A 151 11.78 -12.38 -5.69
C LYS A 151 11.39 -13.37 -6.79
N LYS A 152 10.11 -13.45 -7.14
CA LYS A 152 9.65 -14.29 -8.25
C LYS A 152 9.92 -13.61 -9.60
N ALA A 153 9.66 -12.31 -9.71
CA ALA A 153 9.81 -11.56 -10.96
C ALA A 153 11.24 -11.60 -11.51
N GLN A 154 12.27 -11.48 -10.63
CA GLN A 154 13.67 -11.53 -11.03
C GLN A 154 14.06 -12.83 -11.76
N THR A 155 13.31 -13.92 -11.54
CA THR A 155 13.57 -15.20 -12.24
C THR A 155 13.12 -15.17 -13.70
N PHE A 156 12.32 -14.19 -14.10
CA PHE A 156 11.78 -14.06 -15.45
C PHE A 156 12.34 -12.84 -16.19
N SER A 157 12.43 -11.69 -15.55
CA SER A 157 12.72 -10.41 -16.20
C SER A 157 13.48 -9.47 -15.27
N LYS A 158 14.17 -8.49 -15.89
CA LYS A 158 14.71 -7.31 -15.18
C LYS A 158 13.69 -6.17 -15.02
N TYR A 159 12.46 -6.36 -15.52
CA TYR A 159 11.40 -5.36 -15.47
C TYR A 159 10.20 -5.93 -14.71
N LEU A 160 9.69 -5.13 -13.76
CA LEU A 160 8.49 -5.46 -13.00
C LEU A 160 7.47 -4.33 -13.10
N ALA A 161 6.35 -4.63 -13.75
CA ALA A 161 5.23 -3.71 -13.89
C ALA A 161 4.21 -3.88 -12.75
N ALA A 162 3.58 -2.78 -12.36
CA ALA A 162 2.53 -2.74 -11.34
C ALA A 162 1.50 -1.64 -11.62
N GLY A 163 0.29 -1.84 -11.09
CA GLY A 163 -0.78 -0.84 -11.10
C GLY A 163 -0.77 0.12 -9.89
N ASP A 164 0.39 0.33 -9.28
CA ASP A 164 0.54 1.19 -8.10
C ASP A 164 0.06 2.62 -8.40
N GLY A 165 -0.64 3.24 -7.43
CA GLY A 165 -1.12 4.61 -7.50
C GLY A 165 -2.55 4.78 -8.03
N GLY A 166 -3.14 3.75 -8.64
CA GLY A 166 -4.50 3.86 -9.18
C GLY A 166 -5.56 4.22 -8.14
N ASP A 167 -5.42 3.72 -6.92
CA ASP A 167 -6.32 4.03 -5.82
C ASP A 167 -6.21 5.48 -5.35
N GLU A 168 -5.01 5.97 -5.15
CA GLU A 168 -4.74 7.30 -4.61
C GLU A 168 -5.00 8.38 -5.64
N VAL A 169 -4.66 8.11 -6.91
CA VAL A 169 -4.72 9.09 -7.99
C VAL A 169 -6.14 9.18 -8.59
N PHE A 170 -6.87 8.05 -8.69
CA PHE A 170 -8.20 7.97 -9.29
C PHE A 170 -9.33 7.60 -8.32
N GLY A 171 -9.09 7.65 -7.02
CA GLY A 171 -10.15 7.52 -6.02
C GLY A 171 -10.68 6.10 -5.83
N GLY A 172 -9.81 5.12 -5.59
CA GLY A 172 -10.19 3.72 -5.46
C GLY A 172 -10.63 3.26 -4.06
N TYR A 173 -10.39 4.03 -3.02
CA TYR A 173 -10.75 3.65 -1.64
C TYR A 173 -12.19 4.02 -1.29
N THR A 174 -13.15 3.57 -2.10
CA THR A 174 -14.57 3.96 -2.05
C THR A 174 -15.19 3.81 -0.65
N PHE A 175 -14.87 2.72 0.06
CA PHE A 175 -15.35 2.48 1.42
C PHE A 175 -14.85 3.54 2.43
N ARG A 176 -13.64 4.08 2.24
CA ARG A 176 -13.10 5.17 3.07
C ARG A 176 -13.78 6.48 2.75
N TYR A 177 -14.00 6.76 1.45
CA TYR A 177 -14.64 8.01 1.02
C TYR A 177 -16.09 8.08 1.50
N ALA A 178 -16.87 6.99 1.32
CA ALA A 178 -18.23 6.90 1.85
C ALA A 178 -18.27 7.16 3.37
N LYS A 179 -17.37 6.52 4.13
CA LYS A 179 -17.25 6.73 5.59
C LYS A 179 -16.83 8.17 5.91
N PHE A 180 -15.83 8.71 5.22
CA PHE A 180 -15.34 10.08 5.47
C PHE A 180 -16.43 11.12 5.20
N LEU A 181 -17.12 11.04 4.07
CA LEU A 181 -18.21 11.94 3.69
C LEU A 181 -19.40 11.83 4.65
N SER A 182 -19.65 10.66 5.24
CA SER A 182 -20.67 10.51 6.28
C SER A 182 -20.30 11.16 7.62
N LEU A 183 -19.01 11.35 7.89
CA LEU A 183 -18.48 11.94 9.13
C LEU A 183 -18.19 13.44 9.02
N THR A 184 -18.16 13.98 7.80
CA THR A 184 -17.73 15.37 7.53
C THR A 184 -18.66 16.07 6.55
N ASN A 185 -18.53 17.38 6.50
CA ASN A 185 -19.20 18.23 5.51
C ASN A 185 -18.32 19.45 5.19
N PRO A 186 -18.69 20.30 4.20
CA PRO A 186 -17.88 21.46 3.82
C PRO A 186 -17.61 22.47 4.96
N LYS A 187 -18.44 22.47 6.02
CA LYS A 187 -18.28 23.37 7.18
C LYS A 187 -17.43 22.75 8.30
N SER A 188 -17.08 21.46 8.22
CA SER A 188 -16.22 20.82 9.19
C SER A 188 -14.85 21.48 9.23
N THR A 189 -14.33 21.72 10.42
CA THR A 189 -12.98 22.26 10.62
C THR A 189 -11.90 21.31 10.13
N ALA A 190 -10.71 21.81 9.85
CA ALA A 190 -9.57 20.98 9.46
C ALA A 190 -9.28 19.85 10.47
N LEU A 191 -9.39 20.15 11.78
CA LEU A 191 -9.19 19.16 12.85
C LEU A 191 -10.28 18.08 12.85
N GLU A 192 -11.56 18.43 12.63
CA GLU A 192 -12.65 17.45 12.52
C GLU A 192 -12.44 16.53 11.32
N LYS A 193 -12.01 17.08 10.18
CA LYS A 193 -11.68 16.30 8.98
C LYS A 193 -10.46 15.40 9.22
N ALA A 194 -9.41 15.89 9.86
CA ALA A 194 -8.24 15.07 10.21
C ALA A 194 -8.62 13.89 11.14
N LYS A 195 -9.47 14.13 12.14
CA LYS A 195 -10.00 13.08 13.02
C LYS A 195 -10.87 12.08 12.26
N ALA A 196 -11.72 12.53 11.34
CA ALA A 196 -12.55 11.68 10.50
C ALA A 196 -11.69 10.81 9.56
N TYR A 197 -10.64 11.39 8.97
CA TYR A 197 -9.70 10.67 8.13
C TYR A 197 -9.03 9.50 8.89
N LEU A 198 -8.55 9.73 10.10
CA LEU A 198 -7.97 8.65 10.91
C LEU A 198 -9.01 7.60 11.30
N LYS A 199 -10.28 7.97 11.51
CA LYS A 199 -11.37 7.00 11.71
C LYS A 199 -11.62 6.14 10.47
N CYS A 200 -11.31 6.62 9.27
CA CYS A 200 -11.37 5.81 8.05
C CYS A 200 -10.18 4.84 7.93
N HIS A 201 -9.10 5.09 8.69
CA HIS A 201 -7.91 4.26 8.81
C HIS A 201 -7.83 3.53 10.16
N GLU A 202 -8.96 3.20 10.76
CA GLU A 202 -9.05 2.61 12.11
C GLU A 202 -8.27 1.31 12.32
N ARG A 203 -7.88 0.62 11.23
CA ARG A 203 -7.04 -0.58 11.31
C ARG A 203 -5.58 -0.30 11.70
N ASP A 204 -5.14 0.94 11.67
CA ASP A 204 -3.75 1.33 11.85
C ASP A 204 -3.40 1.68 13.30
N SER A 205 -4.41 1.97 14.13
CA SER A 205 -4.25 2.32 15.54
C SER A 205 -5.24 1.56 16.43
N VAL A 206 -4.92 1.44 17.71
CA VAL A 206 -5.79 0.84 18.74
C VAL A 206 -6.47 1.93 19.57
N THR A 207 -7.54 1.58 20.29
CA THR A 207 -8.30 2.55 21.10
C THR A 207 -7.48 3.13 22.27
N ASP A 208 -6.57 2.35 22.80
CA ASP A 208 -5.62 2.69 23.87
C ASP A 208 -4.20 2.89 23.34
N GLN A 209 -4.08 3.57 22.17
CA GLN A 209 -2.81 3.81 21.47
C GLN A 209 -1.74 4.45 22.38
N GLU A 210 -2.14 5.29 23.31
CA GLU A 210 -1.26 5.96 24.26
C GLU A 210 -0.53 4.97 25.18
N GLU A 211 -1.20 3.85 25.54
CA GLU A 211 -0.64 2.83 26.40
C GLU A 211 0.38 1.91 25.68
N VAL A 212 0.46 1.95 24.35
CA VAL A 212 1.36 1.08 23.56
C VAL A 212 2.83 1.45 23.76
N PHE A 213 3.12 2.75 23.92
CA PHE A 213 4.46 3.29 23.90
C PHE A 213 5.12 3.27 25.27
N GLY A 214 6.45 3.02 25.29
CA GLY A 214 7.29 3.13 26.48
C GLY A 214 7.80 4.56 26.70
N GLU A 215 8.68 4.70 27.68
CA GLU A 215 9.15 6.00 28.17
C GLU A 215 9.94 6.85 27.15
N HIS A 216 10.50 6.22 26.12
CA HIS A 216 11.28 6.91 25.09
C HIS A 216 10.41 7.54 23.99
N ILE A 217 9.12 7.24 23.94
CA ILE A 217 8.20 7.76 22.91
C ILE A 217 7.10 8.58 23.54
N THR A 218 7.18 9.89 23.37
CA THR A 218 6.05 10.78 23.73
C THR A 218 4.94 10.61 22.69
N PHE A 219 3.76 10.19 23.15
CA PHE A 219 2.58 10.08 22.32
C PHE A 219 1.50 11.07 22.76
N SER A 220 0.87 11.71 21.79
CA SER A 220 -0.44 12.32 21.89
C SER A 220 -1.10 12.35 20.52
N TRP A 221 -2.41 12.29 20.47
CA TRP A 221 -3.15 12.43 19.23
C TRP A 221 -2.93 13.78 18.54
N ASN A 222 -2.63 14.84 19.29
CA ASN A 222 -2.32 16.15 18.69
C ASN A 222 -1.06 16.08 17.82
N LEU A 223 -0.01 15.38 18.27
CA LEU A 223 1.21 15.19 17.48
C LEU A 223 0.95 14.40 16.17
N ILE A 224 -0.08 13.58 16.14
CA ILE A 224 -0.51 12.85 14.93
C ILE A 224 -1.37 13.75 14.05
N TYR A 225 -2.32 14.50 14.63
CA TYR A 225 -3.16 15.41 13.85
C TYR A 225 -2.34 16.50 13.15
N GLU A 226 -1.34 17.08 13.82
CA GLU A 226 -0.46 18.09 13.25
C GLU A 226 0.22 17.66 11.95
N GLN A 227 0.49 16.36 11.79
CA GLN A 227 1.11 15.82 10.59
C GLN A 227 0.19 15.76 9.38
N ILE A 228 -1.11 15.65 9.60
CA ILE A 228 -2.11 15.48 8.53
C ILE A 228 -2.99 16.74 8.36
N LEU A 229 -3.01 17.65 9.32
CA LEU A 229 -3.78 18.91 9.25
C LEU A 229 -3.57 19.69 7.93
N PRO A 230 -2.36 19.84 7.39
CA PRO A 230 -2.14 20.59 6.14
C PRO A 230 -2.94 20.06 4.94
N TYR A 231 -3.31 18.78 4.94
CA TYR A 231 -4.13 18.20 3.87
C TYR A 231 -5.60 18.60 3.97
N PHE A 232 -6.07 19.07 5.12
CA PHE A 232 -7.45 19.46 5.42
C PHE A 232 -7.67 20.94 5.68
N ASP A 233 -6.58 21.70 5.86
CA ASP A 233 -6.60 23.16 6.06
C ASP A 233 -6.33 23.90 4.75
N ASN A 234 -7.23 23.74 3.79
CA ASN A 234 -7.15 24.36 2.47
C ASN A 234 -8.54 24.46 1.83
N SER A 235 -8.63 25.08 0.65
CA SER A 235 -9.89 25.37 -0.05
C SER A 235 -10.39 24.27 -0.99
N LEU A 236 -9.76 23.11 -1.01
CA LEU A 236 -10.19 21.98 -1.84
C LEU A 236 -11.57 21.45 -1.42
N SER A 237 -12.24 20.74 -2.33
CA SER A 237 -13.41 19.96 -1.97
C SER A 237 -13.07 18.93 -0.89
N VAL A 238 -14.08 18.52 -0.12
CA VAL A 238 -13.90 17.54 0.98
C VAL A 238 -13.24 16.25 0.48
N LEU A 239 -13.61 15.79 -0.71
CA LEU A 239 -13.05 14.58 -1.31
C LEU A 239 -11.62 14.80 -1.85
N ASP A 240 -11.33 15.95 -2.49
CA ASP A 240 -9.99 16.25 -2.97
C ASP A 240 -8.99 16.38 -1.81
N GLN A 241 -9.43 16.85 -0.63
CA GLN A 241 -8.61 16.84 0.59
C GLN A 241 -8.21 15.42 1.02
N VAL A 242 -9.13 14.45 0.89
CA VAL A 242 -8.82 13.03 1.18
C VAL A 242 -7.86 12.46 0.15
N LEU A 243 -8.06 12.75 -1.13
CA LEU A 243 -7.14 12.29 -2.21
C LEU A 243 -5.74 12.86 -2.00
N LEU A 244 -5.62 14.13 -1.61
CA LEU A 244 -4.35 14.76 -1.25
C LEU A 244 -3.68 14.06 -0.07
N ALA A 245 -4.44 13.72 0.99
CA ALA A 245 -3.95 13.02 2.15
C ALA A 245 -3.54 11.57 1.86
N ASP A 246 -4.32 10.84 1.04
CA ASP A 246 -4.00 9.46 0.64
C ASP A 246 -2.72 9.40 -0.20
N TYR A 247 -2.55 10.33 -1.13
CA TYR A 247 -1.33 10.41 -1.94
C TYR A 247 -0.10 10.74 -1.09
N ASN A 248 -0.15 11.83 -0.31
CA ASN A 248 0.96 12.30 0.53
C ASN A 248 1.17 11.46 1.81
N GLY A 249 0.38 10.43 2.03
CA GLY A 249 0.47 9.53 3.18
C GLY A 249 1.18 8.22 2.83
N LYS A 250 0.40 7.14 2.85
CA LYS A 250 0.92 5.78 2.66
C LYS A 250 1.57 5.56 1.31
N LEU A 251 1.05 6.13 0.23
CA LEU A 251 1.64 5.96 -1.08
C LEU A 251 3.08 6.50 -1.10
N MET A 252 3.28 7.73 -0.64
CA MET A 252 4.60 8.38 -0.65
C MET A 252 5.60 7.76 0.31
N TYR A 253 5.17 7.41 1.53
CA TYR A 253 6.09 7.12 2.63
C TYR A 253 6.05 5.65 3.10
N ASN A 254 5.18 4.82 2.51
CA ASN A 254 5.16 3.39 2.77
C ASN A 254 5.30 2.61 1.45
N PHE A 255 4.27 2.58 0.58
CA PHE A 255 4.24 1.69 -0.58
C PHE A 255 5.37 1.98 -1.58
N SER A 256 5.51 3.21 -2.05
CA SER A 256 6.50 3.58 -3.07
C SER A 256 7.95 3.33 -2.59
N PRO A 257 8.39 3.79 -1.41
CA PRO A 257 9.77 3.54 -0.97
C PRO A 257 10.05 2.07 -0.65
N ILE A 258 9.07 1.31 -0.14
CA ILE A 258 9.24 -0.12 0.11
C ILE A 258 9.42 -0.87 -1.21
N ASN A 259 8.50 -0.68 -2.17
CA ASN A 259 8.54 -1.35 -3.46
C ASN A 259 9.84 -1.02 -4.20
N ASN A 260 10.28 0.24 -4.18
CA ASN A 260 11.53 0.64 -4.82
C ASN A 260 12.77 0.00 -4.17
N LYS A 261 12.84 -0.03 -2.82
CA LYS A 261 13.99 -0.67 -2.13
C LYS A 261 14.06 -2.16 -2.43
N ILE A 262 12.91 -2.84 -2.46
CA ILE A 262 12.82 -4.27 -2.78
C ILE A 262 13.18 -4.51 -4.24
N ASN A 263 12.66 -3.72 -5.18
CA ASN A 263 12.97 -3.83 -6.59
C ASN A 263 14.47 -3.62 -6.85
N ASN A 264 15.07 -2.59 -6.25
CA ASN A 264 16.51 -2.34 -6.36
C ASN A 264 17.36 -3.49 -5.81
N TYR A 265 16.93 -4.11 -4.70
CA TYR A 265 17.63 -5.28 -4.16
C TYR A 265 17.64 -6.47 -5.14
N PHE A 266 16.57 -6.67 -5.88
CA PHE A 266 16.44 -7.71 -6.89
C PHE A 266 16.86 -7.25 -8.30
N GLU A 267 17.48 -6.08 -8.43
CA GLU A 267 17.92 -5.49 -9.70
C GLU A 267 16.78 -5.34 -10.73
N LEU A 268 15.57 -5.05 -10.24
CA LEU A 268 14.38 -4.88 -11.06
C LEU A 268 14.13 -3.40 -11.36
N THR A 269 13.88 -3.10 -12.63
CA THR A 269 13.38 -1.79 -13.08
C THR A 269 11.86 -1.75 -12.95
N SER A 270 11.36 -0.77 -12.20
CA SER A 270 9.92 -0.57 -11.99
C SER A 270 9.24 0.04 -13.22
N ILE A 271 8.08 -0.49 -13.60
CA ILE A 271 7.15 0.09 -14.58
C ILE A 271 5.83 0.36 -13.88
N THR A 272 5.61 1.61 -13.48
CA THR A 272 4.43 2.07 -12.71
C THR A 272 3.77 3.25 -13.43
N PRO A 273 3.06 3.01 -14.55
CA PRO A 273 2.55 4.07 -15.41
C PRO A 273 1.58 5.03 -14.71
N LEU A 274 0.76 4.53 -13.77
CA LEU A 274 -0.20 5.35 -13.01
C LEU A 274 0.48 6.32 -12.02
N LEU A 275 1.78 6.14 -11.76
CA LEU A 275 2.62 7.06 -10.97
C LEU A 275 3.53 7.92 -11.84
N SER A 276 3.31 7.99 -13.15
CA SER A 276 4.01 8.93 -14.02
C SER A 276 3.59 10.38 -13.72
N ASN A 277 4.50 11.31 -13.90
CA ASN A 277 4.22 12.73 -13.68
C ASN A 277 3.04 13.22 -14.52
N ASP A 278 2.92 12.73 -15.77
CA ASP A 278 1.83 13.10 -16.67
C ASP A 278 0.46 12.63 -16.12
N ILE A 279 0.38 11.39 -15.61
CA ILE A 279 -0.86 10.86 -15.01
C ILE A 279 -1.17 11.54 -13.68
N ILE A 280 -0.18 11.75 -12.81
CA ILE A 280 -0.39 12.45 -11.54
C ILE A 280 -0.91 13.87 -11.81
N SER A 281 -0.25 14.62 -12.68
CA SER A 281 -0.67 15.98 -13.05
C SER A 281 -2.06 16.01 -13.69
N TYR A 282 -2.35 15.08 -14.59
CA TYR A 282 -3.68 14.98 -15.20
C TYR A 282 -4.77 14.69 -14.16
N ALA A 283 -4.51 13.72 -13.30
CA ALA A 283 -5.52 13.29 -12.32
C ALA A 283 -5.74 14.32 -11.19
N THR A 284 -4.71 15.05 -10.75
CA THR A 284 -4.89 16.16 -9.79
C THR A 284 -5.71 17.31 -10.38
N ASN A 285 -5.64 17.51 -11.68
CA ASN A 285 -6.44 18.50 -12.41
C ASN A 285 -7.86 18.01 -12.76
N LEU A 286 -8.17 16.73 -12.57
CA LEU A 286 -9.50 16.17 -12.79
C LEU A 286 -10.36 16.32 -11.54
N GLN A 287 -11.54 16.90 -11.65
CA GLN A 287 -12.48 17.05 -10.53
C GLN A 287 -12.81 15.68 -9.92
N SER A 288 -12.93 15.63 -8.58
CA SER A 288 -13.20 14.39 -7.85
C SER A 288 -14.47 13.65 -8.29
N LYS A 289 -15.51 14.36 -8.73
CA LYS A 289 -16.75 13.74 -9.28
C LYS A 289 -16.51 12.85 -10.52
N TYR A 290 -15.44 13.08 -11.26
CA TYR A 290 -15.07 12.24 -12.41
C TYR A 290 -14.19 11.04 -12.03
N LYS A 291 -13.74 10.99 -10.79
CA LYS A 291 -12.95 9.88 -10.21
C LYS A 291 -13.82 8.96 -9.36
N TYR A 292 -14.77 9.54 -8.62
CA TYR A 292 -15.61 8.83 -7.68
C TYR A 292 -17.07 9.28 -7.76
N ASP A 293 -17.96 8.31 -7.96
CA ASP A 293 -19.41 8.47 -7.90
C ASP A 293 -19.88 8.19 -6.46
N GLU A 294 -20.29 9.25 -5.75
CA GLU A 294 -20.76 9.15 -4.36
C GLU A 294 -22.09 8.40 -4.24
N ILE A 295 -22.95 8.47 -5.26
CA ILE A 295 -24.28 7.86 -5.24
C ILE A 295 -24.18 6.34 -5.37
N ASN A 296 -23.38 5.88 -6.33
CA ASN A 296 -23.22 4.46 -6.61
C ASN A 296 -22.02 3.84 -5.90
N ASN A 297 -21.24 4.65 -5.15
CA ASN A 297 -20.01 4.27 -4.47
C ASN A 297 -18.99 3.59 -5.40
N ILE A 298 -18.78 4.17 -6.59
CA ILE A 298 -17.89 3.67 -7.63
C ILE A 298 -16.69 4.61 -7.76
N GLY A 299 -15.50 4.09 -7.53
CA GLY A 299 -14.22 4.80 -7.74
C GLY A 299 -13.60 4.47 -9.08
N LYS A 300 -12.45 5.11 -9.38
CA LYS A 300 -11.66 4.84 -10.59
C LYS A 300 -12.47 4.90 -11.89
N ILE A 301 -13.46 5.80 -11.97
CA ILE A 301 -14.40 5.87 -13.09
C ILE A 301 -13.68 5.84 -14.45
N PRO A 302 -12.63 6.65 -14.72
CA PRO A 302 -11.95 6.60 -16.01
C PRO A 302 -11.23 5.26 -16.27
N LEU A 303 -10.67 4.64 -15.23
CA LEU A 303 -9.97 3.36 -15.39
C LEU A 303 -10.96 2.22 -15.70
N HIS A 304 -12.14 2.23 -15.09
CA HIS A 304 -13.22 1.29 -15.44
C HIS A 304 -13.71 1.48 -16.88
N GLN A 305 -13.82 2.73 -17.35
CA GLN A 305 -14.19 3.01 -18.73
C GLN A 305 -13.14 2.49 -19.73
N LEU A 306 -11.84 2.63 -19.39
CA LEU A 306 -10.76 2.06 -20.19
C LEU A 306 -10.78 0.53 -20.19
N LEU A 307 -11.06 -0.13 -19.07
CA LEU A 307 -11.20 -1.59 -19.03
C LEU A 307 -12.28 -2.12 -19.98
N LYS A 308 -13.40 -1.43 -20.13
CA LYS A 308 -14.45 -1.80 -21.08
C LYS A 308 -13.95 -1.81 -22.52
N LYS A 309 -13.06 -0.89 -22.87
CA LYS A 309 -12.44 -0.85 -24.22
C LYS A 309 -11.62 -2.13 -24.50
N TYR A 310 -11.04 -2.75 -23.46
CA TYR A 310 -10.28 -4.01 -23.57
C TYR A 310 -11.12 -5.26 -23.27
N ASN A 311 -12.45 -5.13 -23.09
CA ASN A 311 -13.38 -6.24 -22.75
C ASN A 311 -13.00 -6.97 -21.44
N LEU A 312 -12.41 -6.25 -20.47
CA LEU A 312 -11.97 -6.81 -19.19
C LEU A 312 -12.94 -6.52 -18.03
N ASP A 313 -13.89 -5.61 -18.22
CA ASP A 313 -14.83 -5.16 -17.18
C ASP A 313 -15.68 -6.30 -16.59
N SER A 314 -16.09 -7.25 -17.44
CA SER A 314 -16.86 -8.42 -17.02
C SER A 314 -16.06 -9.46 -16.23
N LEU A 315 -14.72 -9.42 -16.28
CA LEU A 315 -13.84 -10.33 -15.58
C LEU A 315 -13.45 -9.85 -14.18
N ILE A 316 -13.55 -8.53 -13.95
CA ILE A 316 -13.12 -7.93 -12.69
C ILE A 316 -14.23 -8.00 -11.63
N LEU A 317 -13.88 -8.44 -10.43
CA LEU A 317 -14.80 -8.43 -9.30
C LEU A 317 -15.08 -6.99 -8.85
N ASN A 318 -16.36 -6.66 -8.68
CA ASN A 318 -16.80 -5.34 -8.18
C ASN A 318 -16.40 -5.08 -6.71
N THR A 319 -16.01 -6.11 -5.98
CA THR A 319 -15.54 -6.00 -4.60
C THR A 319 -14.02 -6.05 -4.56
N LYS A 320 -13.40 -4.89 -4.33
CA LYS A 320 -11.95 -4.80 -4.20
C LYS A 320 -11.46 -5.48 -2.93
N GLN A 321 -10.47 -6.35 -3.06
CA GLN A 321 -9.70 -6.85 -1.93
C GLN A 321 -8.19 -6.57 -2.06
N GLY A 322 -7.64 -6.57 -3.29
CA GLY A 322 -6.20 -6.35 -3.53
C GLY A 322 -5.32 -7.45 -2.92
N PHE A 323 -4.00 -7.32 -3.02
CA PHE A 323 -3.06 -8.22 -2.33
C PHE A 323 -3.15 -8.00 -0.81
N SER A 324 -4.20 -8.50 -0.16
CA SER A 324 -4.38 -8.36 1.27
C SER A 324 -4.47 -9.70 1.97
N VAL A 325 -3.63 -9.88 3.00
CA VAL A 325 -3.72 -11.01 3.90
C VAL A 325 -4.86 -10.79 4.90
N ASN A 326 -5.66 -11.83 5.16
CA ASN A 326 -6.62 -11.80 6.24
C ASN A 326 -5.88 -11.92 7.58
N THR A 327 -5.60 -10.78 8.21
CA THR A 327 -4.78 -10.71 9.42
C THR A 327 -5.42 -11.40 10.62
N LEU A 328 -6.76 -11.49 10.69
CA LEU A 328 -7.43 -12.23 11.75
C LEU A 328 -7.24 -13.74 11.61
N ASN A 329 -7.32 -14.27 10.39
CA ASN A 329 -7.02 -15.68 10.13
C ASN A 329 -5.53 -15.96 10.34
N LEU A 330 -4.66 -15.10 9.83
CA LEU A 330 -3.21 -15.17 10.06
C LEU A 330 -2.87 -15.21 11.57
N TRP A 331 -3.55 -14.38 12.37
CA TRP A 331 -3.39 -14.36 13.82
C TRP A 331 -3.71 -15.69 14.46
N LYS A 332 -4.86 -16.26 14.09
CA LYS A 332 -5.34 -17.54 14.65
C LYS A 332 -4.48 -18.73 14.21
N SER A 333 -3.93 -18.70 12.99
CA SER A 333 -3.17 -19.84 12.46
C SER A 333 -1.76 -19.92 13.07
N TYR A 334 -0.99 -18.82 13.08
CA TYR A 334 0.39 -18.85 13.61
C TYR A 334 0.91 -17.52 14.15
N ALA A 335 0.37 -16.36 13.71
CA ALA A 335 0.98 -15.08 14.03
C ALA A 335 0.90 -14.73 15.52
N GLN A 336 -0.16 -15.18 16.25
CA GLN A 336 -0.24 -15.01 17.71
C GLN A 336 0.92 -15.70 18.42
N LYS A 337 1.17 -16.98 18.07
CA LYS A 337 2.29 -17.73 18.64
C LYS A 337 3.61 -17.00 18.35
N LEU A 338 3.83 -16.61 17.10
CA LEU A 338 5.01 -15.89 16.70
C LEU A 338 5.20 -14.58 17.46
N CYS A 339 4.15 -13.78 17.61
CA CYS A 339 4.19 -12.56 18.42
C CYS A 339 4.52 -12.87 19.90
N LYS A 340 3.96 -13.93 20.48
CA LYS A 340 4.31 -14.37 21.84
C LYS A 340 5.79 -14.70 21.96
N ASP A 341 6.31 -15.51 21.03
CA ASP A 341 7.70 -15.97 21.07
C ASP A 341 8.71 -14.80 21.01
N TYR A 342 8.40 -13.77 20.23
CA TYR A 342 9.29 -12.61 20.05
C TYR A 342 9.03 -11.46 21.02
N LEU A 343 7.79 -11.23 21.44
CA LEU A 343 7.42 -10.09 22.28
C LEU A 343 7.43 -10.40 23.79
N SER A 344 7.43 -11.67 24.20
CA SER A 344 7.55 -12.04 25.62
C SER A 344 8.93 -11.70 26.21
N ASP A 345 10.00 -11.80 25.41
CA ASP A 345 11.36 -11.40 25.76
C ASP A 345 11.87 -10.31 24.82
N SER A 346 11.07 -9.29 24.62
CA SER A 346 11.26 -8.22 23.63
C SER A 346 12.37 -7.26 24.04
N ARG A 347 13.27 -6.96 23.09
CA ARG A 347 14.29 -5.92 23.27
C ARG A 347 13.69 -4.54 23.29
N VAL A 348 12.70 -4.27 22.40
CA VAL A 348 12.03 -2.94 22.39
C VAL A 348 11.26 -2.65 23.67
N VAL A 349 10.85 -3.68 24.44
CA VAL A 349 10.29 -3.52 25.78
C VAL A 349 11.37 -3.28 26.82
N LYS A 350 12.42 -4.14 26.86
CA LYS A 350 13.53 -4.01 27.83
C LYS A 350 14.23 -2.66 27.75
N ASP A 351 14.34 -2.14 26.54
CA ASP A 351 15.01 -0.87 26.26
C ASP A 351 14.02 0.33 26.26
N GLY A 352 12.81 0.18 26.83
CA GLY A 352 11.89 1.28 27.12
C GLY A 352 11.14 1.93 25.94
N TRP A 353 11.16 1.28 24.76
CA TRP A 353 10.45 1.81 23.56
C TRP A 353 8.97 1.48 23.54
N ILE A 354 8.61 0.28 24.01
CA ILE A 354 7.24 -0.25 24.00
C ILE A 354 6.85 -0.65 25.42
N ASN A 355 5.61 -0.42 25.78
CA ASN A 355 5.06 -0.78 27.09
C ASN A 355 4.80 -2.29 27.17
N GLY A 356 5.56 -2.99 27.99
CA GLY A 356 5.42 -4.43 28.18
C GLY A 356 4.10 -4.85 28.84
N ASP A 357 3.50 -4.01 29.67
CA ASP A 357 2.25 -4.33 30.33
C ASP A 357 1.06 -4.27 29.34
N TRP A 358 1.14 -3.38 28.33
CA TRP A 358 0.18 -3.38 27.23
C TRP A 358 0.25 -4.71 26.44
N ILE A 359 1.46 -5.19 26.14
CA ILE A 359 1.64 -6.49 25.47
C ILE A 359 1.03 -7.62 26.30
N LYS A 360 1.36 -7.72 27.59
CA LYS A 360 0.80 -8.75 28.50
C LYS A 360 -0.72 -8.71 28.60
N LYS A 361 -1.30 -7.51 28.61
CA LYS A 361 -2.75 -7.27 28.69
C LYS A 361 -3.52 -7.94 27.54
N TYR A 362 -2.92 -8.00 26.33
CA TYR A 362 -3.64 -8.36 25.11
C TYR A 362 -3.10 -9.62 24.40
N ILE A 363 -1.84 -10.00 24.55
CA ILE A 363 -1.20 -11.04 23.73
C ILE A 363 -1.87 -12.41 23.80
N ASP A 364 -2.47 -12.74 24.95
CA ASP A 364 -3.13 -14.03 25.19
C ASP A 364 -4.62 -14.03 24.82
N ARG A 365 -5.16 -12.90 24.42
CA ARG A 365 -6.58 -12.78 24.07
C ARG A 365 -6.87 -13.37 22.70
N ASN A 366 -7.94 -14.17 22.62
CA ASN A 366 -8.38 -14.79 21.37
C ASN A 366 -9.47 -13.97 20.64
N ASP A 367 -10.02 -12.93 21.30
CA ASP A 367 -11.11 -12.08 20.84
C ASP A 367 -10.63 -10.71 20.30
N LEU A 368 -9.37 -10.60 19.94
CA LEU A 368 -8.82 -9.37 19.40
C LEU A 368 -9.44 -9.02 18.04
N ASP A 369 -9.82 -7.76 17.88
CA ASP A 369 -10.21 -7.26 16.59
C ASP A 369 -8.97 -6.95 15.68
N VAL A 370 -9.23 -6.62 14.44
CA VAL A 370 -8.21 -6.39 13.43
C VAL A 370 -7.22 -5.27 13.80
N ARG A 371 -7.60 -4.31 14.61
CA ARG A 371 -6.74 -3.18 15.05
C ARG A 371 -5.61 -3.69 15.94
N TYR A 372 -5.97 -4.48 16.96
CA TYR A 372 -4.99 -5.06 17.90
C TYR A 372 -4.09 -6.07 17.21
N VAL A 373 -4.65 -6.91 16.33
CA VAL A 373 -3.84 -7.85 15.53
C VAL A 373 -2.81 -7.11 14.68
N ASN A 374 -3.23 -6.09 13.93
CA ASN A 374 -2.30 -5.28 13.13
C ASN A 374 -1.26 -4.56 14.01
N LYS A 375 -1.64 -4.14 15.22
CA LYS A 375 -0.72 -3.55 16.17
C LYS A 375 0.36 -4.57 16.60
N PHE A 376 -0.02 -5.77 16.95
CA PHE A 376 0.94 -6.83 17.29
C PHE A 376 1.87 -7.17 16.13
N LEU A 377 1.37 -7.23 14.90
CA LEU A 377 2.21 -7.42 13.72
C LEU A 377 3.18 -6.26 13.50
N GLY A 378 2.75 -5.02 13.77
CA GLY A 378 3.61 -3.84 13.75
C GLY A 378 4.70 -3.89 14.83
N LEU A 379 4.34 -4.31 16.05
CA LEU A 379 5.30 -4.49 17.15
C LEU A 379 6.30 -5.61 16.86
N LEU A 380 5.86 -6.73 16.28
CA LEU A 380 6.73 -7.79 15.81
C LEU A 380 7.74 -7.27 14.76
N ALA A 381 7.27 -6.49 13.79
CA ALA A 381 8.15 -5.91 12.77
C ALA A 381 9.17 -4.94 13.40
N PHE A 382 8.76 -4.16 14.40
CA PHE A 382 9.67 -3.26 15.12
C PHE A 382 10.71 -4.06 15.96
N GLU A 383 10.30 -5.12 16.64
CA GLU A 383 11.20 -6.00 17.37
C GLU A 383 12.23 -6.66 16.43
N VAL A 384 11.78 -7.19 15.29
CA VAL A 384 12.66 -7.77 14.26
C VAL A 384 13.65 -6.73 13.73
N TRP A 385 13.17 -5.53 13.40
CA TRP A 385 13.99 -4.42 12.95
C TRP A 385 15.05 -4.04 14.02
N TYR A 386 14.62 -3.97 15.28
CA TYR A 386 15.48 -3.64 16.40
C TYR A 386 16.59 -4.67 16.60
N ARG A 387 16.24 -5.96 16.55
CA ARG A 387 17.21 -7.06 16.64
C ARG A 387 18.18 -7.11 15.45
N LEU A 388 17.76 -6.72 14.27
CA LEU A 388 18.62 -6.65 13.10
C LEU A 388 19.62 -5.49 13.17
N PHE A 389 19.20 -4.31 13.58
CA PHE A 389 19.96 -3.07 13.35
C PHE A 389 20.47 -2.40 14.61
N VAL A 390 19.83 -2.60 15.75
CA VAL A 390 20.20 -1.95 17.03
C VAL A 390 20.93 -2.93 17.93
N SER A 391 20.27 -3.98 18.41
CA SER A 391 20.93 -4.97 19.30
C SER A 391 21.82 -5.98 18.54
N LYS A 392 21.62 -6.14 17.24
CA LYS A 392 22.38 -7.04 16.35
C LYS A 392 22.31 -8.52 16.77
N GLU A 393 21.22 -8.93 17.35
CA GLU A 393 20.98 -10.31 17.83
C GLU A 393 20.30 -11.20 16.79
N MET A 394 19.92 -10.64 15.66
CA MET A 394 19.24 -11.37 14.57
C MET A 394 20.00 -11.19 13.26
N LYS A 395 20.07 -12.27 12.47
CA LYS A 395 20.59 -12.22 11.10
C LYS A 395 19.44 -12.05 10.11
N SER A 396 19.73 -11.44 8.97
CA SER A 396 18.73 -11.24 7.90
C SER A 396 18.18 -12.54 7.31
N GLU A 397 18.94 -13.64 7.41
CA GLU A 397 18.58 -14.98 6.92
C GLU A 397 17.76 -15.79 7.94
N THR A 398 17.46 -15.23 9.11
CA THR A 398 16.59 -15.88 10.10
C THR A 398 15.18 -16.02 9.55
N ASN A 399 14.64 -17.24 9.59
CA ASN A 399 13.24 -17.50 9.26
C ASN A 399 12.40 -17.42 10.54
N LEU A 400 11.26 -16.73 10.50
CA LEU A 400 10.29 -16.75 11.57
C LEU A 400 9.38 -17.99 11.42
N ASN A 401 9.36 -18.90 12.39
CA ASN A 401 8.63 -20.18 12.38
C ASN A 401 7.67 -20.28 13.56
#